data_6305c586506a3da71f22816f09051069
#
_entry.id   6305c586506a3da71f22816f09051069
#
_cell.length_a   1.000
_cell.length_b   1.000
_cell.length_c   1.000
_cell.angle_alpha   90.00
_cell.angle_beta   90.00
_cell.angle_gamma   90.00
#
_symmetry.space_group_name_H-M   'P 1'
#
loop_
_entity.id
_entity.type
_entity.pdbx_description
1 polymer ?
#
loop_
_entity_poly.entity_id
_entity_poly.type
_entity_poly.pdbx_seq_one_letter_code
_entity_poly.pdbx_strand_id
1 'polypeptide(L)'
;MILPSLSQGPFSLVIGSLCMKHPNLFGGSEKLDVSWDKGLYDSNFVIAYRRPRPEKLYQQCFLLKHSMIPEIGVHGFPIENFSRSVSGGVNLSRLSAGVELKEPSGRHWSNTTSIKLEHVGMYSDDGRCIRTDSDGIPLTCSGETYDNMVVLKQESRYAKANDRSLTRVNVQIEQGVPLLPKWLLFNRFKLRFTKGMKLGPTFYLSSVTCGSMVGDMGPYQAFAVGGLGSVRGYGDGAVGSGRSFLVANNELTVPLFSKAVEGAVFVDYGTDLGSGRLVPGNPGVRRRKPGSGFGYGYGVRFNLPLGQLKLDYCTNSFRHRTLYFSLGNISSS
;
A
#
# COMPACT_ATOMS: atom_id res chain seq x y z
N MET A 1 -3.10 -22.71 4.71
CA MET A 1 -1.76 -22.26 4.31
C MET A 1 -1.98 -20.99 3.49
N ILE A 2 -1.82 -19.81 4.10
CA ILE A 2 -2.00 -18.53 3.41
C ILE A 2 -0.61 -18.15 2.93
N LEU A 3 -0.40 -18.18 1.63
CA LEU A 3 0.80 -17.62 1.02
C LEU A 3 0.81 -16.11 1.32
N PRO A 4 1.93 -15.55 1.79
CA PRO A 4 2.03 -14.12 2.03
C PRO A 4 1.79 -13.38 0.72
N SER A 5 0.99 -12.31 0.78
CA SER A 5 0.81 -11.42 -0.36
C SER A 5 2.14 -10.70 -0.61
N LEU A 6 2.81 -11.06 -1.67
CA LEU A 6 4.06 -10.46 -2.18
C LEU A 6 3.84 -9.04 -2.73
N SER A 7 2.92 -8.26 -2.17
CA SER A 7 2.57 -6.94 -2.70
C SER A 7 3.29 -5.77 -2.03
N GLN A 8 4.29 -6.02 -1.21
CA GLN A 8 5.05 -4.97 -0.55
C GLN A 8 6.50 -5.03 -1.03
N GLY A 9 6.88 -4.14 -1.92
CA GLY A 9 8.21 -3.76 -2.36
C GLY A 9 9.26 -4.86 -2.61
N PRO A 10 10.32 -4.58 -3.37
CA PRO A 10 11.33 -5.57 -3.74
C PRO A 10 12.19 -6.09 -2.56
N PHE A 11 11.98 -5.57 -1.34
CA PHE A 11 12.75 -5.93 -0.14
C PHE A 11 12.01 -6.84 0.85
N SER A 12 10.75 -7.17 0.62
CA SER A 12 9.99 -8.06 1.52
C SER A 12 10.23 -9.55 1.19
N LEU A 13 11.49 -9.97 1.16
CA LEU A 13 11.79 -11.39 1.16
C LEU A 13 11.42 -11.92 2.55
N VAL A 14 10.29 -12.62 2.68
CA VAL A 14 9.88 -13.24 3.94
C VAL A 14 10.85 -14.36 4.25
N ILE A 15 11.63 -14.16 5.32
CA ILE A 15 12.59 -15.19 5.81
C ILE A 15 11.87 -16.19 6.69
N GLY A 16 10.85 -15.77 7.42
CA GLY A 16 10.06 -16.63 8.29
C GLY A 16 8.68 -16.04 8.57
N SER A 17 7.69 -16.90 8.66
CA SER A 17 6.32 -16.56 9.05
C SER A 17 5.83 -17.55 10.08
N LEU A 18 5.38 -17.04 11.22
CA LEU A 18 4.70 -17.80 12.25
C LEU A 18 3.23 -17.37 12.28
N CYS A 19 2.32 -18.33 12.14
CA CYS A 19 0.90 -18.05 12.20
C CYS A 19 0.21 -19.04 13.13
N MET A 20 -0.42 -18.53 14.19
CA MET A 20 -1.25 -19.29 15.10
C MET A 20 -2.69 -18.83 14.94
N LYS A 21 -3.62 -19.77 14.73
CA LYS A 21 -5.05 -19.50 14.63
C LYS A 21 -5.80 -20.40 15.60
N HIS A 22 -6.57 -19.78 16.48
CA HIS A 22 -7.46 -20.48 17.39
C HIS A 22 -8.92 -20.15 17.03
N PRO A 23 -9.67 -21.13 16.49
CA PRO A 23 -11.06 -20.94 16.10
C PRO A 23 -11.99 -21.15 17.24
N ASN A 24 -12.47 -20.43 18.04
CA ASN A 24 -13.38 -20.67 19.15
C ASN A 24 -12.70 -20.64 20.53
N LEU A 25 -12.09 -19.49 20.84
CA LEU A 25 -11.26 -19.33 22.03
C LEU A 25 -12.06 -19.53 23.36
N PHE A 26 -13.31 -19.06 23.41
CA PHE A 26 -14.17 -19.12 24.61
C PHE A 26 -15.51 -19.82 24.36
N GLY A 27 -15.64 -20.60 23.28
CA GLY A 27 -16.87 -21.34 22.98
C GLY A 27 -17.94 -20.56 22.20
N GLY A 28 -17.77 -19.24 22.00
CA GLY A 28 -18.71 -18.35 21.30
C GLY A 28 -18.32 -18.06 19.85
N SER A 29 -17.57 -18.95 19.20
CA SER A 29 -17.03 -18.76 17.84
C SER A 29 -16.07 -17.57 17.69
N GLU A 30 -15.48 -17.12 18.78
CA GLU A 30 -14.41 -16.12 18.76
C GLU A 30 -13.14 -16.70 18.14
N LYS A 31 -12.49 -15.89 17.29
CA LYS A 31 -11.28 -16.28 16.59
C LYS A 31 -10.11 -15.41 17.04
N LEU A 32 -9.02 -16.05 17.44
CA LEU A 32 -7.75 -15.40 17.71
C LEU A 32 -6.77 -15.77 16.60
N ASP A 33 -6.28 -14.76 15.90
CA ASP A 33 -5.23 -14.89 14.89
C ASP A 33 -4.00 -14.13 15.41
N VAL A 34 -2.88 -14.81 15.53
CA VAL A 34 -1.57 -14.23 15.83
C VAL A 34 -0.66 -14.54 14.66
N SER A 35 -0.10 -13.53 14.05
CA SER A 35 0.87 -13.69 12.97
C SER A 35 2.11 -12.85 13.20
N TRP A 36 3.25 -13.41 12.88
CA TRP A 36 4.53 -12.72 12.87
C TRP A 36 5.24 -13.07 11.58
N ASP A 37 5.44 -12.06 10.75
CA ASP A 37 6.17 -12.16 9.50
C ASP A 37 7.49 -11.41 9.67
N LYS A 38 8.60 -12.10 9.44
CA LYS A 38 9.94 -11.54 9.49
C LYS A 38 10.54 -11.60 8.09
N GLY A 39 10.78 -10.45 7.52
CA GLY A 39 11.56 -10.28 6.31
C GLY A 39 13.02 -9.95 6.60
N LEU A 40 13.78 -9.68 5.55
CA LEU A 40 15.19 -9.33 5.67
C LEU A 40 15.40 -8.02 6.47
N TYR A 41 14.56 -7.02 6.20
CA TYR A 41 14.66 -5.68 6.81
C TYR A 41 13.36 -5.24 7.48
N ASP A 42 12.29 -5.98 7.29
CA ASP A 42 10.98 -5.68 7.82
C ASP A 42 10.52 -6.73 8.85
N SER A 43 9.61 -6.31 9.72
CA SER A 43 8.97 -7.20 10.68
C SER A 43 7.53 -6.74 10.86
N ASN A 44 6.60 -7.65 10.81
CA ASN A 44 5.19 -7.38 10.99
C ASN A 44 4.59 -8.38 11.97
N PHE A 45 4.15 -7.88 13.12
CA PHE A 45 3.50 -8.67 14.15
C PHE A 45 2.04 -8.20 14.30
N VAL A 46 1.10 -9.13 14.24
CA VAL A 46 -0.34 -8.84 14.31
C VAL A 46 -1.02 -9.80 15.26
N ILE A 47 -1.79 -9.26 16.20
CA ILE A 47 -2.77 -9.98 17.00
C ILE A 47 -4.14 -9.47 16.60
N ALA A 48 -5.03 -10.36 16.17
CA ALA A 48 -6.40 -10.03 15.82
C ALA A 48 -7.37 -10.95 16.57
N TYR A 49 -8.16 -10.37 17.44
CA TYR A 49 -9.25 -11.04 18.12
C TYR A 49 -10.58 -10.66 17.47
N ARG A 50 -11.25 -11.60 16.87
CA ARG A 50 -12.52 -11.42 16.16
C ARG A 50 -13.65 -12.03 16.95
N ARG A 51 -14.64 -11.22 17.25
CA ARG A 51 -15.86 -11.65 17.90
C ARG A 51 -17.01 -11.60 16.91
N PRO A 52 -17.49 -12.75 16.40
CA PRO A 52 -18.70 -12.81 15.61
C PRO A 52 -19.88 -12.52 16.54
N ARG A 53 -20.80 -11.67 16.11
CA ARG A 53 -22.06 -11.41 16.81
C ARG A 53 -23.19 -11.74 15.83
N PRO A 54 -23.73 -12.97 15.87
CA PRO A 54 -24.80 -13.39 14.95
C PRO A 54 -26.08 -12.53 15.08
N GLU A 55 -26.31 -11.94 16.26
CA GLU A 55 -27.48 -11.08 16.53
C GLU A 55 -27.26 -9.61 16.12
N LYS A 56 -26.04 -9.19 15.78
CA LYS A 56 -25.71 -7.82 15.36
C LYS A 56 -25.06 -7.84 13.99
N LEU A 57 -25.46 -6.89 13.19
CA LEU A 57 -25.00 -6.70 11.81
C LEU A 57 -23.49 -6.39 11.65
N TYR A 58 -22.71 -6.31 12.73
CA TYR A 58 -21.30 -5.92 12.72
C TYR A 58 -20.40 -6.98 13.32
N GLN A 59 -19.35 -7.34 12.59
CA GLN A 59 -18.24 -8.12 13.13
C GLN A 59 -17.24 -7.19 13.80
N GLN A 60 -16.95 -7.42 15.07
CA GLN A 60 -15.94 -6.70 15.83
C GLN A 60 -14.61 -7.41 15.76
N CYS A 61 -13.54 -6.64 15.48
CA CYS A 61 -12.18 -7.14 15.50
C CYS A 61 -11.31 -6.18 16.33
N PHE A 62 -10.71 -6.70 17.40
CA PHE A 62 -9.70 -5.99 18.17
C PHE A 62 -8.34 -6.31 17.55
N LEU A 63 -7.59 -5.28 17.22
CA LEU A 63 -6.34 -5.39 16.49
C LEU A 63 -5.21 -4.75 17.28
N LEU A 64 -4.14 -5.49 17.49
CA LEU A 64 -2.84 -4.97 17.90
C LEU A 64 -1.84 -5.31 16.80
N LYS A 65 -1.21 -4.30 16.25
CA LYS A 65 -0.24 -4.45 15.17
C LYS A 65 1.03 -3.68 15.48
N HIS A 66 2.17 -4.32 15.34
CA HIS A 66 3.48 -3.69 15.31
C HIS A 66 4.15 -4.00 13.99
N SER A 67 4.61 -2.98 13.27
CA SER A 67 5.34 -3.14 12.03
C SER A 67 6.60 -2.29 12.04
N MET A 68 7.72 -2.88 11.60
CA MET A 68 8.98 -2.18 11.38
C MET A 68 9.34 -2.36 9.91
N ILE A 69 9.48 -1.27 9.20
CA ILE A 69 9.78 -1.24 7.75
C ILE A 69 10.84 -0.18 7.46
N PRO A 70 11.74 -0.40 6.49
CA PRO A 70 12.63 0.66 6.04
C PRO A 70 11.84 1.77 5.36
N GLU A 71 12.08 3.03 5.72
CA GLU A 71 11.42 4.20 5.14
C GLU A 71 12.07 4.56 3.80
N ILE A 72 11.58 3.95 2.73
CA ILE A 72 12.09 4.15 1.37
C ILE A 72 11.16 5.07 0.56
N GLY A 73 9.85 5.02 0.85
CA GLY A 73 8.82 5.62 0.01
C GLY A 73 8.91 7.14 -0.12
N VAL A 74 9.24 7.85 0.96
CA VAL A 74 9.29 9.32 0.99
C VAL A 74 10.67 9.85 0.64
N HIS A 75 11.70 9.20 1.14
CA HIS A 75 13.10 9.57 0.93
C HIS A 75 13.73 8.84 -0.25
N GLY A 76 12.98 7.97 -0.93
CA GLY A 76 13.45 7.11 -2.01
C GLY A 76 14.19 7.88 -3.10
N PHE A 77 15.49 7.65 -3.17
CA PHE A 77 16.22 7.85 -4.41
C PHE A 77 15.74 6.78 -5.42
N PRO A 78 15.78 7.03 -6.73
CA PRO A 78 15.65 5.95 -7.68
C PRO A 78 16.68 4.88 -7.28
N ILE A 79 16.19 3.67 -7.02
CA ILE A 79 17.06 2.57 -6.59
C ILE A 79 17.82 2.11 -7.83
N GLU A 80 18.90 2.78 -8.13
CA GLU A 80 19.85 2.32 -9.17
C GLU A 80 20.73 1.18 -8.64
N ASN A 81 20.93 1.15 -7.32
CA ASN A 81 21.67 0.10 -6.65
C ASN A 81 20.87 -0.35 -5.41
N PHE A 82 20.65 -1.63 -5.24
CA PHE A 82 19.95 -2.29 -4.13
C PHE A 82 20.65 -2.09 -2.76
N SER A 83 21.25 -0.97 -2.53
CA SER A 83 22.01 -0.68 -1.31
C SER A 83 21.13 0.10 -0.33
N ARG A 84 20.96 -0.45 0.86
CA ARG A 84 20.24 0.15 1.98
C ARG A 84 20.80 1.51 2.41
N SER A 85 22.05 1.80 2.09
CA SER A 85 22.69 3.10 2.35
C SER A 85 21.99 4.28 1.66
N VAL A 86 21.18 4.02 0.63
CA VAL A 86 20.42 5.04 -0.11
C VAL A 86 19.23 5.57 0.69
N SER A 87 18.66 4.80 1.63
CA SER A 87 17.58 5.24 2.51
C SER A 87 18.08 6.04 3.73
N GLY A 88 19.40 6.23 3.86
CA GLY A 88 19.97 6.88 5.03
C GLY A 88 19.88 6.06 6.32
N GLY A 89 19.54 4.78 6.22
CA GLY A 89 19.43 3.87 7.37
C GLY A 89 18.23 4.16 8.28
N VAL A 90 17.17 4.76 7.77
CA VAL A 90 15.95 5.07 8.53
C VAL A 90 14.98 3.91 8.50
N ASN A 91 14.53 3.48 9.67
CA ASN A 91 13.48 2.49 9.84
C ASN A 91 12.26 3.11 10.53
N LEU A 92 11.08 2.88 9.96
CA LEU A 92 9.79 3.27 10.51
C LEU A 92 9.25 2.13 11.39
N SER A 93 9.05 2.40 12.67
CA SER A 93 8.31 1.53 13.57
C SER A 93 6.90 2.10 13.78
N ARG A 94 5.88 1.31 13.52
CA ARG A 94 4.49 1.68 13.74
C ARG A 94 3.82 0.67 14.65
N LEU A 95 3.41 1.13 15.83
CA LEU A 95 2.57 0.38 16.75
C LEU A 95 1.14 0.91 16.65
N SER A 96 0.18 0.05 16.42
CA SER A 96 -1.24 0.42 16.36
C SER A 96 -2.10 -0.53 17.16
N ALA A 97 -2.98 0.03 17.99
CA ALA A 97 -3.99 -0.71 18.74
C ALA A 97 -5.37 -0.12 18.46
N GLY A 98 -6.37 -0.96 18.24
CA GLY A 98 -7.69 -0.42 17.93
C GLY A 98 -8.76 -1.47 17.70
N VAL A 99 -9.90 -0.96 17.27
CA VAL A 99 -11.11 -1.74 16.98
C VAL A 99 -11.53 -1.50 15.55
N GLU A 100 -11.83 -2.56 14.85
CA GLU A 100 -12.35 -2.56 13.50
C GLU A 100 -13.76 -3.17 13.50
N LEU A 101 -14.71 -2.45 12.94
CA LEU A 101 -16.09 -2.85 12.76
C LEU A 101 -16.30 -3.12 11.27
N LYS A 102 -16.59 -4.36 10.93
CA LYS A 102 -16.90 -4.77 9.57
C LYS A 102 -18.40 -5.02 9.45
N GLU A 103 -19.04 -4.25 8.58
CA GLU A 103 -20.43 -4.47 8.23
C GLU A 103 -20.57 -5.74 7.40
N PRO A 104 -21.71 -6.45 7.51
CA PRO A 104 -22.01 -7.56 6.62
C PRO A 104 -21.99 -7.04 5.19
N SER A 105 -21.33 -7.78 4.32
CA SER A 105 -21.27 -7.44 2.91
C SER A 105 -22.66 -7.45 2.31
N GLY A 106 -23.14 -6.30 1.86
CA GLY A 106 -24.25 -6.24 0.94
C GLY A 106 -23.88 -6.94 -0.38
N ARG A 107 -24.83 -7.04 -1.32
CA ARG A 107 -24.61 -7.75 -2.60
C ARG A 107 -23.34 -7.30 -3.36
N HIS A 108 -22.94 -6.03 -3.23
CA HIS A 108 -21.80 -5.44 -3.94
C HIS A 108 -20.94 -4.51 -3.08
N TRP A 109 -21.41 -4.13 -1.90
CA TRP A 109 -20.74 -3.20 -1.00
C TRP A 109 -20.23 -3.91 0.25
N SER A 110 -19.06 -3.52 0.70
CA SER A 110 -18.55 -3.85 2.02
C SER A 110 -17.95 -2.60 2.67
N ASN A 111 -18.37 -2.32 3.90
CA ASN A 111 -17.90 -1.19 4.68
C ASN A 111 -17.10 -1.68 5.88
N THR A 112 -16.03 -0.96 6.17
CA THR A 112 -15.20 -1.22 7.34
C THR A 112 -14.88 0.11 8.01
N THR A 113 -15.24 0.25 9.28
CA THR A 113 -14.92 1.42 10.09
C THR A 113 -13.96 1.00 11.18
N SER A 114 -12.89 1.73 11.42
CA SER A 114 -11.94 1.44 12.49
C SER A 114 -11.48 2.68 13.21
N ILE A 115 -11.23 2.52 14.52
CA ILE A 115 -10.58 3.50 15.37
C ILE A 115 -9.29 2.87 15.88
N LYS A 116 -8.17 3.54 15.68
CA LYS A 116 -6.84 3.04 16.04
C LYS A 116 -6.03 4.13 16.71
N LEU A 117 -5.39 3.78 17.80
CA LEU A 117 -4.30 4.54 18.38
C LEU A 117 -3.03 4.13 17.64
N GLU A 118 -2.31 5.08 17.07
CA GLU A 118 -1.07 4.85 16.36
C GLU A 118 0.08 5.63 17.00
N HIS A 119 1.17 4.91 17.23
CA HIS A 119 2.47 5.46 17.66
C HIS A 119 3.48 5.13 16.56
N VAL A 120 4.09 6.17 15.98
CA VAL A 120 5.03 6.05 14.86
C VAL A 120 6.36 6.61 15.29
N GLY A 121 7.39 5.75 15.38
CA GLY A 121 8.75 6.12 15.77
C GLY A 121 9.74 5.91 14.62
N MET A 122 10.79 6.74 14.59
CA MET A 122 11.87 6.66 13.61
C MET A 122 13.15 6.16 14.26
N TYR A 123 13.77 5.16 13.67
CA TYR A 123 14.96 4.49 14.19
C TYR A 123 16.05 4.41 13.13
N SER A 124 17.30 4.57 13.59
CA SER A 124 18.47 4.24 12.77
C SER A 124 18.64 2.72 12.64
N ASP A 125 19.54 2.28 11.76
CA ASP A 125 19.92 0.87 11.64
C ASP A 125 20.49 0.29 12.94
N ASP A 126 21.09 1.13 13.80
CA ASP A 126 21.60 0.76 15.11
C ASP A 126 20.51 0.67 16.18
N GLY A 127 19.23 0.89 15.83
CA GLY A 127 18.09 0.85 16.75
C GLY A 127 17.94 2.09 17.63
N ARG A 128 18.65 3.18 17.36
CA ARG A 128 18.53 4.45 18.08
C ARG A 128 17.38 5.28 17.52
N CYS A 129 16.63 5.95 18.39
CA CYS A 129 15.62 6.91 17.96
C CYS A 129 16.27 8.12 17.30
N ILE A 130 15.77 8.52 16.12
CA ILE A 130 16.28 9.66 15.35
C ILE A 130 15.15 10.65 15.06
N ARG A 131 15.48 11.94 14.99
CA ARG A 131 14.55 13.04 14.65
C ARG A 131 14.70 13.50 13.21
N THR A 132 15.92 13.43 12.72
CA THR A 132 16.30 13.92 11.39
C THR A 132 17.04 12.84 10.63
N ASP A 133 16.96 12.90 9.31
CA ASP A 133 17.80 12.07 8.43
C ASP A 133 19.27 12.54 8.40
N SER A 134 20.10 11.86 7.62
CA SER A 134 21.52 12.21 7.42
C SER A 134 21.72 13.64 6.85
N ASP A 135 20.69 14.20 6.25
CA ASP A 135 20.69 15.51 5.65
C ASP A 135 20.12 16.60 6.57
N GLY A 136 19.75 16.27 7.82
CA GLY A 136 19.16 17.18 8.80
C GLY A 136 17.67 17.48 8.56
N ILE A 137 16.98 16.68 7.75
CA ILE A 137 15.57 16.87 7.45
C ILE A 137 14.71 16.16 8.50
N PRO A 138 13.66 16.82 9.06
CA PRO A 138 12.76 16.20 9.99
C PRO A 138 12.07 14.95 9.40
N LEU A 139 12.00 13.89 10.19
CA LEU A 139 11.36 12.62 9.83
C LEU A 139 9.93 12.51 10.38
N THR A 140 9.58 13.32 11.38
CA THR A 140 8.27 13.36 12.04
C THR A 140 7.61 14.71 11.83
N CYS A 141 6.30 14.78 12.02
CA CYS A 141 5.57 16.02 11.99
C CYS A 141 5.67 16.79 13.31
N SER A 142 5.70 16.08 14.46
CA SER A 142 5.78 16.67 15.79
C SER A 142 7.12 17.34 16.10
N GLY A 143 8.18 17.04 15.33
CA GLY A 143 9.56 17.43 15.61
C GLY A 143 10.22 16.63 16.76
N GLU A 144 9.52 15.67 17.33
CA GLU A 144 10.05 14.69 18.29
C GLU A 144 10.54 13.43 17.55
N THR A 145 11.01 12.42 18.29
CA THR A 145 11.42 11.14 17.69
C THR A 145 10.24 10.26 17.28
N TYR A 146 9.03 10.67 17.60
CA TYR A 146 7.80 9.93 17.33
C TYR A 146 6.62 10.86 17.07
N ASP A 147 5.64 10.34 16.35
CA ASP A 147 4.32 10.95 16.16
C ASP A 147 3.24 10.05 16.78
N ASN A 148 2.30 10.66 17.50
CA ASN A 148 1.13 9.99 18.04
C ASN A 148 -0.14 10.51 17.38
N MET A 149 -1.10 9.61 17.16
CA MET A 149 -2.37 9.98 16.59
C MET A 149 -3.47 8.97 16.93
N VAL A 150 -4.71 9.42 17.01
CA VAL A 150 -5.87 8.55 16.90
C VAL A 150 -6.41 8.67 15.48
N VAL A 151 -6.50 7.56 14.80
CA VAL A 151 -6.96 7.50 13.41
C VAL A 151 -8.35 6.87 13.36
N LEU A 152 -9.32 7.65 12.94
CA LEU A 152 -10.62 7.16 12.51
C LEU A 152 -10.54 6.88 11.00
N LYS A 153 -10.75 5.63 10.62
CA LYS A 153 -10.68 5.20 9.23
C LYS A 153 -11.99 4.57 8.81
N GLN A 154 -12.50 5.01 7.67
CA GLN A 154 -13.62 4.38 6.98
C GLN A 154 -13.16 3.91 5.60
N GLU A 155 -13.44 2.67 5.27
CA GLU A 155 -13.18 2.09 3.98
C GLU A 155 -14.45 1.47 3.40
N SER A 156 -14.84 1.92 2.22
CA SER A 156 -16.00 1.44 1.46
C SER A 156 -15.53 0.84 0.16
N ARG A 157 -15.83 -0.43 -0.06
CA ARG A 157 -15.47 -1.18 -1.26
C ARG A 157 -16.72 -1.62 -2.00
N TYR A 158 -16.77 -1.28 -3.27
CA TYR A 158 -17.77 -1.76 -4.21
C TYR A 158 -17.10 -2.71 -5.21
N ALA A 159 -17.69 -3.85 -5.43
CA ALA A 159 -17.22 -4.80 -6.45
C ALA A 159 -18.42 -5.42 -7.17
N LYS A 160 -18.45 -5.28 -8.50
CA LYS A 160 -19.42 -5.91 -9.38
C LYS A 160 -18.66 -6.52 -10.56
N ALA A 161 -18.77 -7.83 -10.71
CA ALA A 161 -18.22 -8.56 -11.83
C ALA A 161 -19.36 -9.24 -12.60
N ASN A 162 -19.36 -9.08 -13.91
CA ASN A 162 -20.22 -9.80 -14.86
C ASN A 162 -19.29 -10.46 -15.88
N ASP A 163 -19.80 -11.36 -16.71
CA ASP A 163 -19.03 -12.07 -17.75
C ASP A 163 -18.31 -11.14 -18.75
N ARG A 164 -18.79 -9.90 -18.91
CA ARG A 164 -18.27 -8.92 -19.87
C ARG A 164 -17.61 -7.70 -19.21
N SER A 165 -17.83 -7.48 -17.92
CA SER A 165 -17.34 -6.27 -17.25
C SER A 165 -17.04 -6.47 -15.78
N LEU A 166 -16.01 -5.78 -15.33
CA LEU A 166 -15.61 -5.67 -13.93
C LEU A 166 -15.67 -4.20 -13.51
N THR A 167 -16.28 -3.90 -12.38
CA THR A 167 -16.25 -2.56 -11.80
C THR A 167 -15.88 -2.70 -10.34
N ARG A 168 -14.83 -1.99 -9.91
CA ARG A 168 -14.40 -1.91 -8.50
C ARG A 168 -14.21 -0.46 -8.12
N VAL A 169 -14.71 -0.09 -6.97
CA VAL A 169 -14.48 1.22 -6.36
C VAL A 169 -14.01 0.99 -4.93
N ASN A 170 -12.94 1.62 -4.54
CA ASN A 170 -12.47 1.64 -3.15
C ASN A 170 -12.30 3.08 -2.72
N VAL A 171 -13.07 3.49 -1.72
CA VAL A 171 -13.00 4.81 -1.07
C VAL A 171 -12.47 4.61 0.33
N GLN A 172 -11.43 5.33 0.68
CA GLN A 172 -10.80 5.30 1.99
C GLN A 172 -10.70 6.72 2.52
N ILE A 173 -11.24 6.94 3.71
CA ILE A 173 -11.15 8.21 4.43
C ILE A 173 -10.48 7.91 5.76
N GLU A 174 -9.44 8.67 6.09
CA GLU A 174 -8.73 8.58 7.36
C GLU A 174 -8.70 9.98 7.98
N GLN A 175 -9.10 10.07 9.25
CA GLN A 175 -9.08 11.30 10.01
C GLN A 175 -8.22 11.10 11.26
N GLY A 176 -7.18 11.91 11.38
CA GLY A 176 -6.39 12.02 12.61
C GLY A 176 -7.09 12.95 13.59
N VAL A 177 -7.31 12.49 14.83
CA VAL A 177 -7.96 13.25 15.88
C VAL A 177 -6.94 13.51 16.99
N PRO A 178 -6.60 14.78 17.31
CA PRO A 178 -5.68 15.12 18.37
C PRO A 178 -6.40 15.00 19.73
N LEU A 179 -6.12 13.95 20.49
CA LEU A 179 -6.63 13.80 21.86
C LEU A 179 -5.75 14.53 22.87
N LEU A 180 -4.47 14.68 22.59
CA LEU A 180 -3.48 15.34 23.42
C LEU A 180 -2.71 16.40 22.62
N PRO A 181 -2.08 17.39 23.27
CA PRO A 181 -1.20 18.35 22.60
C PRO A 181 -0.11 17.63 21.79
N LYS A 182 0.24 18.19 20.64
CA LYS A 182 1.22 17.63 19.68
C LYS A 182 0.78 16.35 18.93
N TRP A 183 -0.44 15.88 19.15
CA TRP A 183 -0.99 14.79 18.33
C TRP A 183 -1.48 15.32 16.99
N LEU A 184 -1.35 14.51 15.95
CA LEU A 184 -1.59 14.95 14.58
C LEU A 184 -3.09 15.11 14.28
N LEU A 185 -3.43 16.26 13.68
CA LEU A 185 -4.74 16.57 13.12
C LEU A 185 -4.65 16.54 11.60
N PHE A 186 -5.27 15.59 10.97
CA PHE A 186 -5.30 15.49 9.51
C PHE A 186 -6.57 14.86 8.97
N ASN A 187 -6.83 15.10 7.70
CA ASN A 187 -7.82 14.39 6.92
C ASN A 187 -7.15 13.85 5.64
N ARG A 188 -7.26 12.56 5.40
CA ARG A 188 -6.67 11.85 4.26
C ARG A 188 -7.74 11.11 3.50
N PHE A 189 -7.84 11.37 2.22
CA PHE A 189 -8.75 10.73 1.30
C PHE A 189 -7.98 9.96 0.24
N LYS A 190 -8.46 8.75 -0.10
CA LYS A 190 -7.94 7.95 -1.21
C LYS A 190 -9.10 7.28 -1.93
N LEU A 191 -9.13 7.43 -3.25
CA LEU A 191 -10.09 6.79 -4.13
C LEU A 191 -9.33 5.92 -5.14
N ARG A 192 -9.81 4.71 -5.34
CA ARG A 192 -9.40 3.85 -6.45
C ARG A 192 -10.64 3.39 -7.21
N PHE A 193 -10.68 3.71 -8.49
CA PHE A 193 -11.69 3.26 -9.41
C PHE A 193 -11.06 2.33 -10.44
N THR A 194 -11.63 1.15 -10.67
CA THR A 194 -11.15 0.19 -11.65
C THR A 194 -12.32 -0.28 -12.51
N LYS A 195 -12.16 -0.20 -13.82
CA LYS A 195 -13.12 -0.68 -14.81
C LYS A 195 -12.44 -1.66 -15.74
N GLY A 196 -12.98 -2.86 -15.82
CA GLY A 196 -12.58 -3.89 -16.79
C GLY A 196 -13.70 -4.11 -17.81
N MET A 197 -13.33 -4.32 -19.06
CA MET A 197 -14.26 -4.61 -20.16
C MET A 197 -13.68 -5.68 -21.07
N LYS A 198 -14.51 -6.66 -21.43
CA LYS A 198 -14.16 -7.67 -22.42
C LYS A 198 -14.49 -7.14 -23.81
N LEU A 199 -13.46 -7.06 -24.66
CA LEU A 199 -13.53 -6.61 -26.04
C LEU A 199 -13.21 -7.79 -26.98
N GLY A 200 -14.22 -8.59 -27.31
CA GLY A 200 -14.01 -9.84 -28.05
C GLY A 200 -13.16 -10.83 -27.26
N PRO A 201 -12.01 -11.30 -27.81
CA PRO A 201 -11.08 -12.17 -27.08
C PRO A 201 -10.20 -11.43 -26.08
N THR A 202 -10.10 -10.11 -26.18
CA THR A 202 -9.24 -9.27 -25.36
C THR A 202 -9.96 -8.75 -24.12
N PHE A 203 -9.19 -8.42 -23.08
CA PHE A 203 -9.70 -7.78 -21.89
C PHE A 203 -8.95 -6.46 -21.64
N TYR A 204 -9.70 -5.37 -21.58
CA TYR A 204 -9.19 -4.03 -21.27
C TYR A 204 -9.48 -3.69 -19.82
N LEU A 205 -8.45 -3.29 -19.09
CA LEU A 205 -8.52 -2.88 -17.69
C LEU A 205 -8.00 -1.44 -17.55
N SER A 206 -8.82 -0.55 -17.01
CA SER A 206 -8.44 0.81 -16.68
C SER A 206 -8.61 1.03 -15.18
N SER A 207 -7.63 1.64 -14.54
CA SER A 207 -7.67 1.96 -13.12
C SER A 207 -7.17 3.38 -12.90
N VAL A 208 -7.92 4.14 -12.12
CA VAL A 208 -7.53 5.48 -11.68
C VAL A 208 -7.47 5.47 -10.16
N THR A 209 -6.34 5.91 -9.61
CA THR A 209 -6.15 6.07 -8.17
C THR A 209 -5.77 7.50 -7.88
N CYS A 210 -6.47 8.15 -6.97
CA CYS A 210 -6.15 9.50 -6.53
C CYS A 210 -6.31 9.63 -5.03
N GLY A 211 -5.71 10.65 -4.47
CA GLY A 211 -5.84 10.95 -3.05
C GLY A 211 -5.32 12.32 -2.71
N SER A 212 -5.73 12.80 -1.54
CA SER A 212 -5.29 14.07 -0.98
C SER A 212 -5.24 13.99 0.53
N MET A 213 -4.36 14.75 1.13
CA MET A 213 -4.21 14.89 2.58
C MET A 213 -4.09 16.35 2.96
N VAL A 214 -4.85 16.76 3.98
CA VAL A 214 -4.89 18.11 4.53
C VAL A 214 -4.61 18.05 6.03
N GLY A 215 -3.98 19.07 6.57
CA GLY A 215 -3.59 19.15 7.99
C GLY A 215 -2.15 18.71 8.23
N ASP A 216 -1.90 18.23 9.43
CA ASP A 216 -0.58 17.76 9.85
C ASP A 216 -0.17 16.52 9.06
N MET A 217 1.08 16.48 8.63
CA MET A 217 1.56 15.35 7.85
C MET A 217 3.04 15.12 8.10
N GLY A 218 3.39 13.97 8.64
CA GLY A 218 4.77 13.50 8.64
C GLY A 218 5.20 13.05 7.23
N PRO A 219 6.51 13.10 6.92
CA PRO A 219 7.04 12.66 5.63
C PRO A 219 6.62 11.23 5.25
N TYR A 220 6.51 10.34 6.23
CA TYR A 220 6.11 8.93 6.08
C TYR A 220 4.63 8.73 5.71
N GLN A 221 3.80 9.77 5.82
CA GLN A 221 2.37 9.73 5.43
C GLN A 221 2.14 10.17 3.99
N ALA A 222 3.15 10.72 3.32
CA ALA A 222 3.04 11.20 1.96
C ALA A 222 2.67 10.06 0.99
N PHE A 223 1.92 10.42 -0.04
CA PHE A 223 1.60 9.49 -1.12
C PHE A 223 2.81 9.33 -2.04
N ALA A 224 3.39 8.13 -2.05
CA ALA A 224 4.48 7.78 -2.95
C ALA A 224 3.93 7.39 -4.34
N VAL A 225 4.48 7.97 -5.41
CA VAL A 225 4.12 7.70 -6.80
C VAL A 225 5.32 7.08 -7.51
N GLY A 226 5.11 5.95 -8.15
CA GLY A 226 6.11 5.10 -8.78
C GLY A 226 6.06 3.67 -8.25
N GLY A 227 6.66 2.74 -8.95
CA GLY A 227 6.70 1.32 -8.60
C GLY A 227 5.58 0.47 -9.19
N LEU A 228 5.62 -0.82 -8.91
CA LEU A 228 4.73 -1.84 -9.49
C LEU A 228 3.23 -1.57 -9.23
N GLY A 229 2.90 -1.01 -8.08
CA GLY A 229 1.52 -0.70 -7.69
C GLY A 229 1.01 0.65 -8.17
N SER A 230 1.84 1.43 -8.86
CA SER A 230 1.58 2.81 -9.28
C SER A 230 1.99 3.02 -10.74
N VAL A 231 3.24 3.44 -11.02
CA VAL A 231 3.76 3.66 -12.37
C VAL A 231 4.91 2.71 -12.60
N ARG A 232 4.69 1.69 -13.43
CA ARG A 232 5.72 0.71 -13.78
C ARG A 232 6.86 1.36 -14.58
N GLY A 233 8.08 0.86 -14.43
CA GLY A 233 9.29 1.44 -15.01
C GLY A 233 10.03 2.40 -14.07
N TYR A 234 9.44 2.70 -12.90
CA TYR A 234 10.06 3.49 -11.84
C TYR A 234 10.18 2.68 -10.55
N GLY A 235 11.15 3.00 -9.71
CA GLY A 235 11.19 2.50 -8.34
C GLY A 235 10.06 3.09 -7.49
N ASP A 236 9.82 2.51 -6.32
CA ASP A 236 8.80 2.97 -5.39
C ASP A 236 9.08 4.42 -4.97
N GLY A 237 8.07 5.30 -5.18
CA GLY A 237 8.19 6.73 -4.89
C GLY A 237 9.14 7.53 -5.79
N ALA A 238 9.74 6.93 -6.83
CA ALA A 238 10.72 7.61 -7.69
C ALA A 238 10.12 8.65 -8.62
N VAL A 239 8.84 8.60 -8.94
CA VAL A 239 8.14 9.64 -9.72
C VAL A 239 7.91 10.87 -8.88
N GLY A 240 7.41 10.70 -7.68
CA GLY A 240 7.07 11.78 -6.79
C GLY A 240 6.58 11.30 -5.43
N SER A 241 6.49 12.24 -4.49
CA SER A 241 5.95 12.02 -3.17
C SER A 241 5.26 13.30 -2.73
N GLY A 242 3.97 13.25 -2.42
CA GLY A 242 3.19 14.45 -2.20
C GLY A 242 2.01 14.29 -1.26
N ARG A 243 1.36 15.44 -0.95
CA ARG A 243 0.10 15.50 -0.22
C ARG A 243 -1.09 15.06 -1.08
N SER A 244 -0.96 15.21 -2.39
CA SER A 244 -1.99 14.81 -3.35
C SER A 244 -1.34 14.05 -4.49
N PHE A 245 -2.06 13.13 -5.10
CA PHE A 245 -1.55 12.34 -6.21
C PHE A 245 -2.67 11.88 -7.13
N LEU A 246 -2.27 11.60 -8.37
CA LEU A 246 -3.11 10.94 -9.36
C LEU A 246 -2.27 9.89 -10.10
N VAL A 247 -2.82 8.70 -10.23
CA VAL A 247 -2.23 7.60 -10.99
C VAL A 247 -3.30 6.99 -11.89
N ALA A 248 -2.98 6.81 -13.16
CA ALA A 248 -3.82 6.15 -14.14
C ALA A 248 -3.06 4.97 -14.76
N ASN A 249 -3.66 3.79 -14.72
CA ASN A 249 -3.10 2.56 -15.29
C ASN A 249 -4.08 2.03 -16.33
N ASN A 250 -3.58 1.68 -17.51
CA ASN A 250 -4.34 1.07 -18.58
C ASN A 250 -3.61 -0.18 -19.05
N GLU A 251 -4.32 -1.30 -19.11
CA GLU A 251 -3.75 -2.58 -19.54
C GLU A 251 -4.72 -3.29 -20.50
N LEU A 252 -4.21 -3.75 -21.62
CA LEU A 252 -4.91 -4.59 -22.59
C LEU A 252 -4.30 -5.98 -22.57
N THR A 253 -5.10 -6.99 -22.29
CA THR A 253 -4.68 -8.39 -22.22
C THR A 253 -5.27 -9.17 -23.38
N VAL A 254 -4.45 -9.98 -24.05
CA VAL A 254 -4.83 -10.79 -25.21
C VAL A 254 -4.42 -12.24 -24.95
N PRO A 255 -5.30 -13.24 -25.14
CA PRO A 255 -4.90 -14.65 -25.07
C PRO A 255 -3.94 -14.95 -26.23
N LEU A 256 -2.78 -15.60 -25.94
CA LEU A 256 -1.77 -15.92 -26.96
C LEU A 256 -1.95 -17.33 -27.53
N PHE A 257 -1.70 -18.36 -26.74
CA PHE A 257 -1.73 -19.75 -27.21
C PHE A 257 -2.85 -20.58 -26.58
N SER A 258 -3.25 -20.22 -25.38
CA SER A 258 -4.33 -20.87 -24.63
C SER A 258 -4.88 -19.92 -23.59
N LYS A 259 -5.94 -20.32 -22.90
CA LYS A 259 -6.43 -19.55 -21.73
C LYS A 259 -5.42 -19.49 -20.56
N ALA A 260 -4.36 -20.30 -20.63
CA ALA A 260 -3.32 -20.32 -19.60
C ALA A 260 -2.24 -19.26 -19.80
N VAL A 261 -2.07 -18.74 -21.06
CA VAL A 261 -1.03 -17.76 -21.38
C VAL A 261 -1.64 -16.56 -22.09
N GLU A 262 -1.46 -15.40 -21.52
CA GLU A 262 -1.97 -14.14 -22.05
C GLU A 262 -0.82 -13.14 -22.23
N GLY A 263 -0.83 -12.40 -23.34
CA GLY A 263 0.02 -11.23 -23.53
C GLY A 263 -0.66 -9.99 -22.96
N ALA A 264 0.10 -9.06 -22.42
CA ALA A 264 -0.39 -7.79 -21.95
C ALA A 264 0.43 -6.64 -22.51
N VAL A 265 -0.24 -5.54 -22.88
CA VAL A 265 0.37 -4.25 -23.16
C VAL A 265 -0.22 -3.24 -22.21
N PHE A 266 0.60 -2.30 -21.72
CA PHE A 266 0.14 -1.36 -20.73
C PHE A 266 0.80 0.02 -20.86
N VAL A 267 0.09 1.02 -20.34
CA VAL A 267 0.56 2.39 -20.18
C VAL A 267 0.10 2.90 -18.83
N ASP A 268 1.04 3.38 -18.04
CA ASP A 268 0.83 3.94 -16.72
C ASP A 268 1.25 5.41 -16.70
N TYR A 269 0.49 6.25 -16.01
CA TYR A 269 0.82 7.64 -15.76
C TYR A 269 0.62 7.95 -14.29
N GLY A 270 1.50 8.77 -13.72
CA GLY A 270 1.37 9.22 -12.34
C GLY A 270 1.97 10.60 -12.11
N THR A 271 1.39 11.33 -11.15
CA THR A 271 1.83 12.66 -10.75
C THR A 271 1.52 12.91 -9.29
N ASP A 272 2.38 13.67 -8.61
CA ASP A 272 2.16 14.19 -7.26
C ASP A 272 1.42 15.54 -7.26
N LEU A 273 0.89 15.95 -8.41
CA LEU A 273 0.14 17.20 -8.63
C LEU A 273 0.91 18.48 -8.19
N GLY A 274 2.24 18.41 -8.17
CA GLY A 274 3.09 19.50 -7.68
C GLY A 274 3.10 19.67 -6.16
N SER A 275 2.45 18.78 -5.42
CA SER A 275 2.35 18.83 -3.96
C SER A 275 3.56 18.26 -3.21
N GLY A 276 4.56 17.72 -3.94
CA GLY A 276 5.76 17.15 -3.36
C GLY A 276 6.60 18.14 -2.56
N ARG A 277 6.62 19.42 -2.98
CA ARG A 277 7.31 20.50 -2.28
C ARG A 277 6.68 20.87 -0.93
N LEU A 278 5.39 20.54 -0.76
CA LEU A 278 4.63 20.80 0.46
C LEU A 278 4.76 19.68 1.51
N VAL A 279 5.50 18.61 1.19
CA VAL A 279 5.77 17.52 2.13
C VAL A 279 6.96 17.92 3.00
N PRO A 280 6.80 18.00 4.33
CA PRO A 280 7.91 18.25 5.24
C PRO A 280 9.03 17.21 5.01
N GLY A 281 10.28 17.65 4.98
CA GLY A 281 11.40 16.75 4.77
C GLY A 281 11.61 16.22 3.35
N ASN A 282 10.75 16.61 2.39
CA ASN A 282 10.87 16.20 0.99
C ASN A 282 10.80 17.41 0.03
N PRO A 283 11.75 18.34 0.03
CA PRO A 283 11.81 19.41 -0.96
C PRO A 283 12.11 18.78 -2.34
N GLY A 284 11.19 18.91 -3.30
CA GLY A 284 11.25 18.25 -4.61
C GLY A 284 12.55 18.48 -5.38
N VAL A 285 13.12 19.69 -5.29
CA VAL A 285 14.40 20.02 -5.94
C VAL A 285 15.56 19.20 -5.37
N ARG A 286 15.58 18.98 -4.04
CA ARG A 286 16.66 18.26 -3.35
C ARG A 286 16.63 16.78 -3.64
N ARG A 287 15.43 16.19 -3.77
CA ARG A 287 15.25 14.75 -4.01
C ARG A 287 15.29 14.38 -5.49
N ARG A 288 15.45 15.35 -6.38
CA ARG A 288 15.52 15.16 -7.84
C ARG A 288 14.38 14.34 -8.45
N LYS A 289 13.23 14.30 -7.78
CA LYS A 289 12.05 13.61 -8.30
C LYS A 289 11.36 14.46 -9.35
N PRO A 290 10.92 13.88 -10.48
CA PRO A 290 10.31 14.63 -11.57
C PRO A 290 8.90 15.18 -11.22
N GLY A 291 8.19 14.58 -10.22
CA GLY A 291 6.83 14.96 -9.82
C GLY A 291 5.73 14.40 -10.72
N SER A 292 6.07 14.01 -11.94
CA SER A 292 5.20 13.31 -12.88
C SER A 292 6.00 12.34 -13.75
N GLY A 293 5.38 11.28 -14.21
CA GLY A 293 6.05 10.29 -15.05
C GLY A 293 5.07 9.35 -15.72
N PHE A 294 5.51 8.76 -16.81
CA PHE A 294 4.78 7.71 -17.48
C PHE A 294 5.69 6.51 -17.73
N GLY A 295 5.09 5.32 -17.68
CA GLY A 295 5.72 4.07 -18.01
C GLY A 295 4.86 3.30 -18.99
N TYR A 296 5.49 2.59 -19.89
CA TYR A 296 4.80 1.73 -20.85
C TYR A 296 5.58 0.44 -21.04
N GLY A 297 4.88 -0.57 -21.48
CA GLY A 297 5.54 -1.86 -21.68
C GLY A 297 4.62 -2.96 -22.13
N TYR A 298 5.17 -4.15 -22.12
CA TYR A 298 4.45 -5.38 -22.42
C TYR A 298 4.84 -6.47 -21.43
N GLY A 299 4.01 -7.47 -21.33
CA GLY A 299 4.25 -8.56 -20.41
C GLY A 299 3.52 -9.83 -20.78
N VAL A 300 3.82 -10.88 -20.04
CA VAL A 300 3.15 -12.16 -20.16
C VAL A 300 2.51 -12.53 -18.82
N ARG A 301 1.33 -13.10 -18.91
CA ARG A 301 0.52 -13.57 -17.78
C ARG A 301 0.38 -15.08 -17.91
N PHE A 302 0.76 -15.80 -16.86
CA PHE A 302 0.57 -17.25 -16.78
C PHE A 302 -0.49 -17.53 -15.72
N ASN A 303 -1.62 -18.09 -16.14
CA ASN A 303 -2.68 -18.49 -15.23
C ASN A 303 -2.36 -19.89 -14.69
N LEU A 304 -1.82 -19.94 -13.48
CA LEU A 304 -1.45 -21.17 -12.77
C LEU A 304 -2.55 -21.54 -11.76
N PRO A 305 -2.65 -22.81 -11.33
CA PRO A 305 -3.62 -23.24 -10.30
C PRO A 305 -3.45 -22.48 -8.96
N LEU A 306 -2.24 -22.04 -8.65
CA LEU A 306 -1.90 -21.31 -7.43
C LEU A 306 -2.04 -19.80 -7.54
N GLY A 307 -2.28 -19.26 -8.74
CA GLY A 307 -2.37 -17.82 -8.97
C GLY A 307 -1.87 -17.42 -10.36
N GLN A 308 -1.96 -16.13 -10.65
CA GLN A 308 -1.47 -15.56 -11.91
C GLN A 308 -0.03 -15.05 -11.72
N LEU A 309 0.88 -15.63 -12.51
CA LEU A 309 2.25 -15.15 -12.62
C LEU A 309 2.33 -14.07 -13.69
N LYS A 310 2.91 -12.93 -13.36
CA LYS A 310 3.06 -11.79 -14.27
C LYS A 310 4.53 -11.46 -14.45
N LEU A 311 4.94 -11.36 -15.71
CA LEU A 311 6.25 -10.86 -16.11
C LEU A 311 6.04 -9.61 -16.95
N ASP A 312 6.48 -8.45 -16.45
CA ASP A 312 6.33 -7.16 -17.11
C ASP A 312 7.67 -6.55 -17.47
N TYR A 313 7.86 -6.26 -18.74
CA TYR A 313 8.99 -5.47 -19.22
C TYR A 313 8.52 -4.05 -19.48
N CYS A 314 9.10 -3.10 -18.75
CA CYS A 314 8.68 -1.72 -18.69
C CYS A 314 9.78 -0.78 -19.16
N THR A 315 9.38 0.31 -19.78
CA THR A 315 10.26 1.44 -20.10
C THR A 315 9.62 2.72 -19.54
N ASN A 316 10.40 3.55 -18.87
CA ASN A 316 9.94 4.84 -18.36
C ASN A 316 10.27 6.00 -19.29
N SER A 317 9.83 7.23 -18.95
CA SER A 317 10.09 8.43 -19.73
C SER A 317 11.60 8.77 -19.89
N PHE A 318 12.45 8.25 -19.00
CA PHE A 318 13.91 8.40 -19.08
C PHE A 318 14.60 7.28 -19.87
N ARG A 319 13.82 6.41 -20.51
CA ARG A 319 14.28 5.22 -21.26
C ARG A 319 14.96 4.16 -20.39
N HIS A 320 14.81 4.22 -19.05
CA HIS A 320 15.24 3.14 -18.19
C HIS A 320 14.30 1.94 -18.36
N ARG A 321 14.88 0.76 -18.41
CA ARG A 321 14.19 -0.51 -18.63
C ARG A 321 14.18 -1.32 -17.35
N THR A 322 13.04 -1.84 -16.98
CA THR A 322 12.86 -2.61 -15.74
C THR A 322 12.04 -3.85 -16.03
N LEU A 323 12.47 -4.97 -15.48
CA LEU A 323 11.71 -6.23 -15.50
C LEU A 323 11.06 -6.43 -14.13
N TYR A 324 9.75 -6.61 -14.10
CA TYR A 324 9.00 -6.93 -12.90
C TYR A 324 8.53 -8.38 -12.95
N PHE A 325 8.60 -9.01 -11.80
CA PHE A 325 8.07 -10.33 -11.55
C PHE A 325 7.06 -10.22 -10.41
N SER A 326 5.83 -10.70 -10.60
CA SER A 326 4.83 -10.73 -9.55
C SER A 326 3.95 -11.97 -9.64
N LEU A 327 3.61 -12.51 -8.47
CA LEU A 327 2.65 -13.59 -8.31
C LEU A 327 1.41 -13.05 -7.62
N GLY A 328 0.28 -13.06 -8.30
CA GLY A 328 -1.01 -12.62 -7.78
C GLY A 328 -1.96 -13.81 -7.58
N ASN A 329 -2.82 -13.75 -6.57
CA ASN A 329 -3.90 -14.73 -6.42
C ASN A 329 -4.99 -14.48 -7.48
N ILE A 330 -5.51 -15.54 -8.10
CA ILE A 330 -6.62 -15.47 -9.07
C ILE A 330 -7.88 -14.84 -8.45
N SER A 331 -8.06 -14.96 -7.13
CA SER A 331 -9.21 -14.40 -6.41
C SER A 331 -9.22 -12.86 -6.28
N SER A 332 -8.16 -12.17 -6.70
CA SER A 332 -8.07 -10.70 -6.67
C SER A 332 -8.31 -10.03 -8.02
N SER A 333 -8.54 -10.80 -9.07
CA SER A 333 -8.89 -10.31 -10.42
C SER A 333 -10.40 -10.13 -10.60
#